data_4e13a015843b9641cf07516bf5354f0f
#
_entry.id   4e13a015843b9641cf07516bf5354f0f
#
_cell.length_a   1.000
_cell.length_b   1.000
_cell.length_c   1.000
_cell.angle_alpha   90.00
_cell.angle_beta   90.00
_cell.angle_gamma   90.00
#
_symmetry.space_group_name_H-M   'P 1'
#
loop_
_entity.id
_entity.type
_entity.pdbx_description
1 polymer ?
#
loop_
_entity_poly.entity_id
_entity_poly.type
_entity_poly.pdbx_seq_one_letter_code
_entity_poly.pdbx_strand_id
1 'polypeptide(L)'
;MSRQMITGRAVWRGDELERAGDWIFWFDETHQREIADALAHVRHAKLFGFGRDDFPLPHTASLLAKVNDELEDGRGAVRLRGLDLAGHSDDELRQIFWGLGQHLGRPLYQNMSGEIMGEVRDETRDAKPTFIESEPGMVVSSRARARSTGPLRFHTDRCDVIALMCVRNGIAGGVSKLASIPTIHNEMLRRRPDLIELLFHEYWRCRPKDEDGAFVQPYFALPVWGVRDGKITSQYSRTYVEQAQEFSGVPRLSDAQNEALDLLAEIAEETCLASPFEPGDIQLLNNHVVYHGRTAYADDVAAGRARLLIRLWLATPNSRALPDGFETFWGSIEPGALRGGVPQRDGRRTPPPASLRRVA
;
A
#
# COMPACT_ATOMS: atom_id res chain seq x y z
N MET A 1 -21.50 -12.45 -10.36
CA MET A 1 -20.38 -12.88 -9.47
C MET A 1 -20.48 -12.34 -8.05
N SER A 2 -21.11 -11.20 -7.81
CA SER A 2 -21.32 -10.64 -6.46
C SER A 2 -22.04 -11.57 -5.46
N ARG A 3 -22.74 -12.59 -5.97
CA ARG A 3 -23.53 -13.57 -5.18
C ARG A 3 -22.86 -14.92 -4.99
N GLN A 4 -21.59 -15.06 -5.30
CA GLN A 4 -20.84 -16.30 -5.08
C GLN A 4 -19.80 -16.10 -3.99
N MET A 5 -19.72 -17.07 -3.06
CA MET A 5 -18.66 -17.09 -2.07
C MET A 5 -17.30 -17.20 -2.73
N ILE A 6 -16.38 -16.35 -2.35
CA ILE A 6 -14.97 -16.42 -2.75
C ILE A 6 -14.30 -17.50 -1.91
N THR A 7 -13.45 -18.29 -2.53
CA THR A 7 -12.65 -19.34 -1.87
C THR A 7 -11.16 -19.13 -2.11
N GLY A 8 -10.33 -19.87 -1.41
CA GLY A 8 -8.87 -19.83 -1.59
C GLY A 8 -8.14 -19.17 -0.42
N ARG A 9 -6.83 -19.08 -0.54
CA ARG A 9 -5.93 -18.67 0.57
C ARG A 9 -6.09 -17.19 0.97
N ALA A 10 -6.60 -16.35 0.10
CA ALA A 10 -6.87 -14.95 0.40
C ALA A 10 -8.10 -14.76 1.32
N VAL A 11 -8.91 -15.81 1.56
CA VAL A 11 -10.00 -15.80 2.54
C VAL A 11 -9.44 -16.21 3.90
N TRP A 12 -9.32 -15.26 4.81
CA TRP A 12 -8.81 -15.49 6.16
C TRP A 12 -9.37 -14.45 7.14
N ARG A 13 -9.50 -14.83 8.41
CA ARG A 13 -9.72 -13.93 9.55
C ARG A 13 -8.39 -13.65 10.24
N GLY A 14 -8.30 -12.55 10.98
CA GLY A 14 -7.05 -12.14 11.62
C GLY A 14 -6.46 -13.19 12.56
N ASP A 15 -7.30 -13.82 13.37
CA ASP A 15 -6.90 -14.90 14.29
C ASP A 15 -6.45 -16.18 13.55
N GLU A 16 -7.03 -16.46 12.38
CA GLU A 16 -6.61 -17.58 11.54
C GLU A 16 -5.25 -17.30 10.90
N LEU A 17 -5.06 -16.08 10.37
CA LEU A 17 -3.80 -15.67 9.78
C LEU A 17 -2.65 -15.65 10.79
N GLU A 18 -2.92 -15.16 12.00
CA GLU A 18 -1.95 -15.15 13.11
C GLU A 18 -1.53 -16.56 13.49
N ARG A 19 -2.50 -17.46 13.70
CA ARG A 19 -2.23 -18.87 14.07
C ARG A 19 -1.51 -19.64 12.98
N ALA A 20 -1.81 -19.37 11.71
CA ALA A 20 -1.18 -20.05 10.59
C ALA A 20 0.32 -19.74 10.49
N GLY A 21 0.71 -18.50 10.71
CA GLY A 21 2.11 -18.05 10.66
C GLY A 21 2.78 -18.16 9.29
N ASP A 22 2.12 -18.77 8.29
CA ASP A 22 2.66 -19.09 6.97
C ASP A 22 2.73 -17.86 6.03
N TRP A 23 2.32 -16.70 6.50
CA TRP A 23 2.48 -15.40 5.83
C TRP A 23 3.77 -14.68 6.27
N ILE A 24 4.52 -15.25 7.24
CA ILE A 24 5.78 -14.70 7.75
C ILE A 24 6.95 -15.45 7.11
N PHE A 25 7.78 -14.71 6.41
CA PHE A 25 9.02 -15.21 5.79
C PHE A 25 10.22 -14.62 6.53
N TRP A 26 11.34 -15.36 6.57
CA TRP A 26 12.51 -14.98 7.34
C TRP A 26 13.74 -14.82 6.47
N PHE A 27 14.48 -13.75 6.72
CA PHE A 27 15.86 -13.64 6.24
C PHE A 27 16.76 -14.44 7.18
N ASP A 28 17.39 -15.49 6.63
CA ASP A 28 18.43 -16.25 7.31
C ASP A 28 19.81 -15.58 7.15
N GLU A 29 20.85 -16.19 7.74
CA GLU A 29 22.22 -15.67 7.67
C GLU A 29 22.75 -15.52 6.23
N THR A 30 22.29 -16.35 5.28
CA THR A 30 22.71 -16.26 3.89
C THR A 30 22.07 -15.05 3.21
N HIS A 31 20.78 -14.84 3.43
CA HIS A 31 20.09 -13.65 2.96
C HIS A 31 20.71 -12.37 3.52
N GLN A 32 21.03 -12.35 4.81
CA GLN A 32 21.65 -11.20 5.48
C GLN A 32 23.02 -10.86 4.87
N ARG A 33 23.87 -11.86 4.65
CA ARG A 33 25.17 -11.66 4.00
C ARG A 33 25.02 -11.10 2.58
N GLU A 34 24.13 -11.68 1.78
CA GLU A 34 23.85 -11.17 0.43
C GLU A 34 23.41 -9.71 0.41
N ILE A 35 22.49 -9.35 1.33
CA ILE A 35 22.01 -7.98 1.46
C ILE A 35 23.15 -7.04 1.87
N ALA A 36 24.02 -7.45 2.80
CA ALA A 36 25.18 -6.65 3.22
C ALA A 36 26.21 -6.49 2.07
N ASP A 37 26.48 -7.54 1.31
CA ASP A 37 27.37 -7.49 0.15
C ASP A 37 26.80 -6.58 -0.95
N ALA A 38 25.50 -6.71 -1.24
CA ALA A 38 24.82 -5.87 -2.21
C ALA A 38 24.80 -4.38 -1.77
N LEU A 39 24.59 -4.10 -0.48
CA LEU A 39 24.71 -2.75 0.07
C LEU A 39 26.14 -2.20 -0.10
N ALA A 40 27.15 -2.99 0.21
CA ALA A 40 28.56 -2.58 0.06
C ALA A 40 28.86 -2.17 -1.40
N HIS A 41 28.26 -2.86 -2.38
CA HIS A 41 28.40 -2.53 -3.79
C HIS A 41 27.79 -1.19 -4.17
N VAL A 42 26.69 -0.78 -3.55
CA VAL A 42 25.97 0.47 -3.86
C VAL A 42 26.16 1.58 -2.82
N ARG A 43 26.96 1.36 -1.79
CA ARG A 43 27.10 2.27 -0.63
C ARG A 43 27.37 3.74 -1.01
N HIS A 44 28.12 3.95 -2.10
CA HIS A 44 28.46 5.30 -2.58
C HIS A 44 27.52 5.82 -3.68
N ALA A 45 26.53 5.01 -4.06
CA ALA A 45 25.51 5.43 -5.01
C ALA A 45 24.52 6.39 -4.38
N LYS A 46 23.98 7.30 -5.21
CA LYS A 46 22.80 8.07 -4.80
C LYS A 46 21.62 7.12 -4.59
N LEU A 47 20.81 7.35 -3.58
CA LEU A 47 19.51 6.70 -3.45
C LEU A 47 18.75 6.88 -4.78
N PHE A 48 18.14 5.81 -5.31
CA PHE A 48 17.51 5.76 -6.63
C PHE A 48 18.47 5.82 -7.83
N GLY A 49 19.78 5.89 -7.61
CA GLY A 49 20.82 5.94 -8.67
C GLY A 49 21.34 4.55 -9.11
N PHE A 50 20.74 3.48 -8.62
CA PHE A 50 21.09 2.10 -8.97
C PHE A 50 19.83 1.25 -9.19
N GLY A 51 19.96 0.19 -9.96
CA GLY A 51 18.88 -0.74 -10.29
C GLY A 51 19.09 -2.13 -9.72
N ARG A 52 18.24 -3.06 -10.16
CA ARG A 52 18.26 -4.47 -9.72
C ARG A 52 19.62 -5.13 -9.91
N ASP A 53 20.24 -4.91 -11.06
CA ASP A 53 21.51 -5.57 -11.42
C ASP A 53 22.69 -5.03 -10.60
N ASP A 54 22.58 -3.81 -10.06
CA ASP A 54 23.58 -3.21 -9.19
C ASP A 54 23.43 -3.64 -7.72
N PHE A 55 22.30 -4.26 -7.38
CA PHE A 55 22.00 -4.83 -6.06
C PHE A 55 21.74 -6.33 -6.18
N PRO A 56 22.79 -7.13 -6.45
CA PRO A 56 22.61 -8.55 -6.76
C PRO A 56 22.20 -9.37 -5.55
N LEU A 57 21.14 -10.17 -5.70
CA LEU A 57 20.60 -11.05 -4.68
C LEU A 57 20.36 -12.46 -5.24
N PRO A 58 21.41 -13.19 -5.63
CA PRO A 58 21.26 -14.46 -6.34
C PRO A 58 20.48 -15.53 -5.55
N HIS A 59 20.61 -15.56 -4.23
CA HIS A 59 19.88 -16.48 -3.37
C HIS A 59 18.56 -15.87 -2.88
N THR A 60 18.60 -14.66 -2.37
CA THR A 60 17.43 -13.94 -1.81
C THR A 60 16.35 -13.72 -2.87
N ALA A 61 16.70 -13.58 -4.15
CA ALA A 61 15.73 -13.44 -5.24
C ALA A 61 14.72 -14.59 -5.29
N SER A 62 15.10 -15.80 -4.91
CA SER A 62 14.18 -16.95 -4.85
C SER A 62 13.15 -16.82 -3.72
N LEU A 63 13.54 -16.25 -2.58
CA LEU A 63 12.64 -15.92 -1.49
C LEU A 63 11.65 -14.82 -1.92
N LEU A 64 12.15 -13.76 -2.58
CA LEU A 64 11.32 -12.65 -3.05
C LEU A 64 10.34 -13.07 -4.17
N ALA A 65 10.70 -14.05 -5.00
CA ALA A 65 9.77 -14.65 -5.95
C ALA A 65 8.60 -15.36 -5.23
N LYS A 66 8.87 -16.16 -4.20
CA LYS A 66 7.85 -16.80 -3.37
C LYS A 66 6.97 -15.76 -2.66
N VAL A 67 7.55 -14.65 -2.23
CA VAL A 67 6.80 -13.52 -1.66
C VAL A 67 5.83 -12.95 -2.70
N ASN A 68 6.25 -12.73 -3.94
CA ASN A 68 5.36 -12.25 -5.00
C ASN A 68 4.22 -13.24 -5.31
N ASP A 69 4.50 -14.55 -5.31
CA ASP A 69 3.48 -15.58 -5.50
C ASP A 69 2.47 -15.58 -4.34
N GLU A 70 2.95 -15.45 -3.09
CA GLU A 70 2.09 -15.39 -1.91
C GLU A 70 1.21 -14.13 -1.88
N LEU A 71 1.73 -13.02 -2.40
CA LEU A 71 0.98 -11.76 -2.52
C LEU A 71 -0.13 -11.85 -3.56
N GLU A 72 0.11 -12.48 -4.74
CA GLU A 72 -0.89 -12.51 -5.80
C GLU A 72 -1.86 -13.71 -5.71
N ASP A 73 -1.34 -14.90 -5.41
CA ASP A 73 -2.11 -16.15 -5.46
C ASP A 73 -2.28 -16.81 -4.07
N GLY A 74 -1.63 -16.24 -3.05
CA GLY A 74 -1.70 -16.70 -1.69
C GLY A 74 -2.64 -15.87 -0.80
N ARG A 75 -2.15 -15.48 0.37
CA ARG A 75 -2.92 -14.72 1.38
C ARG A 75 -3.08 -13.23 1.04
N GLY A 76 -2.29 -12.71 0.11
CA GLY A 76 -2.26 -11.30 -0.23
C GLY A 76 -1.50 -10.42 0.79
N ALA A 77 -1.00 -11.01 1.85
CA ALA A 77 -0.23 -10.36 2.90
C ALA A 77 1.04 -11.16 3.20
N VAL A 78 2.17 -10.48 3.33
CA VAL A 78 3.45 -11.07 3.70
C VAL A 78 4.16 -10.16 4.70
N ARG A 79 4.81 -10.77 5.70
CA ARG A 79 5.78 -10.12 6.55
C ARG A 79 7.13 -10.81 6.43
N LEU A 80 8.13 -10.06 5.95
CA LEU A 80 9.53 -10.48 6.00
C LEU A 80 10.12 -10.02 7.33
N ARG A 81 10.79 -10.92 8.02
CA ARG A 81 11.45 -10.71 9.31
C ARG A 81 12.93 -11.08 9.26
N GLY A 82 13.66 -10.61 10.26
CA GLY A 82 15.06 -10.96 10.43
C GLY A 82 16.02 -10.05 9.67
N LEU A 83 15.58 -8.92 9.10
CA LEU A 83 16.52 -7.93 8.56
C LEU A 83 17.28 -7.29 9.73
N ASP A 84 18.61 -7.44 9.74
CA ASP A 84 19.46 -6.78 10.73
C ASP A 84 19.58 -5.29 10.43
N LEU A 85 19.25 -4.46 11.39
CA LEU A 85 19.38 -3.00 11.30
C LEU A 85 20.64 -2.48 12.03
N ALA A 86 21.32 -3.33 12.79
CA ALA A 86 22.45 -2.92 13.61
C ALA A 86 23.61 -2.40 12.75
N GLY A 87 24.14 -1.24 13.13
CA GLY A 87 25.26 -0.63 12.42
C GLY A 87 24.94 0.06 11.11
N HIS A 88 23.67 0.06 10.68
CA HIS A 88 23.23 0.77 9.48
C HIS A 88 22.63 2.14 9.81
N SER A 89 23.00 3.14 9.02
CA SER A 89 22.35 4.45 9.02
C SER A 89 20.97 4.38 8.35
N ASP A 90 20.10 5.37 8.66
CA ASP A 90 18.79 5.47 7.99
C ASP A 90 18.93 5.52 6.45
N ASP A 91 20.02 6.10 5.91
CA ASP A 91 20.24 6.16 4.46
C ASP A 91 20.65 4.78 3.88
N GLU A 92 21.48 4.02 4.58
CA GLU A 92 21.80 2.63 4.18
C GLU A 92 20.55 1.73 4.23
N LEU A 93 19.69 1.91 5.24
CA LEU A 93 18.42 1.21 5.30
C LEU A 93 17.49 1.57 4.13
N ARG A 94 17.47 2.83 3.68
CA ARG A 94 16.77 3.24 2.46
C ARG A 94 17.37 2.58 1.22
N GLN A 95 18.69 2.47 1.10
CA GLN A 95 19.36 1.78 -0.01
C GLN A 95 19.02 0.29 -0.01
N ILE A 96 19.06 -0.39 1.14
CA ILE A 96 18.64 -1.80 1.27
C ILE A 96 17.18 -1.96 0.81
N PHE A 97 16.28 -1.13 1.33
CA PHE A 97 14.87 -1.26 1.01
C PHE A 97 14.57 -0.93 -0.47
N TRP A 98 15.29 0.02 -1.06
CA TRP A 98 15.23 0.30 -2.48
C TRP A 98 15.71 -0.89 -3.31
N GLY A 99 16.85 -1.49 -2.95
CA GLY A 99 17.41 -2.67 -3.62
C GLY A 99 16.44 -3.86 -3.57
N LEU A 100 15.92 -4.20 -2.40
CA LEU A 100 14.91 -5.26 -2.24
C LEU A 100 13.65 -4.98 -3.09
N GLY A 101 13.20 -3.73 -3.11
CA GLY A 101 12.05 -3.29 -3.90
C GLY A 101 12.22 -3.52 -5.40
N GLN A 102 13.44 -3.37 -5.94
CA GLN A 102 13.76 -3.63 -7.36
C GLN A 102 13.61 -5.11 -7.75
N HIS A 103 13.73 -6.03 -6.80
CA HIS A 103 13.53 -7.47 -7.02
C HIS A 103 12.05 -7.88 -6.90
N LEU A 104 11.24 -7.10 -6.19
CA LEU A 104 9.81 -7.36 -6.00
C LEU A 104 8.95 -6.80 -7.13
N GLY A 105 9.30 -5.64 -7.66
CA GLY A 105 8.52 -4.98 -8.70
C GLY A 105 9.14 -3.66 -9.15
N ARG A 106 8.38 -2.89 -9.91
CA ARG A 106 8.80 -1.55 -10.35
C ARG A 106 8.27 -0.50 -9.38
N PRO A 107 9.13 0.29 -8.71
CA PRO A 107 8.72 1.36 -7.82
C PRO A 107 7.95 2.46 -8.56
N LEU A 108 6.94 3.01 -7.92
CA LEU A 108 6.01 3.98 -8.47
C LEU A 108 6.14 5.34 -7.76
N TYR A 109 5.86 6.42 -8.48
CA TYR A 109 5.68 7.73 -7.86
C TYR A 109 4.44 7.74 -6.98
N GLN A 110 4.58 8.32 -5.78
CA GLN A 110 3.52 8.38 -4.77
C GLN A 110 2.77 9.72 -4.76
N ASN A 111 3.29 10.73 -5.45
CA ASN A 111 2.68 12.05 -5.61
C ASN A 111 3.25 12.80 -6.83
N MET A 112 2.68 13.96 -7.13
CA MET A 112 3.09 14.83 -8.25
C MET A 112 4.47 15.48 -8.08
N SER A 113 5.05 15.49 -6.88
CA SER A 113 6.42 15.98 -6.66
C SER A 113 7.49 14.92 -6.93
N GLY A 114 7.10 13.75 -7.42
CA GLY A 114 8.03 12.68 -7.82
C GLY A 114 8.59 11.89 -6.64
N GLU A 115 7.89 11.85 -5.50
CA GLU A 115 8.29 11.03 -4.36
C GLU A 115 8.13 9.56 -4.70
N ILE A 116 9.22 8.80 -4.60
CA ILE A 116 9.27 7.35 -4.88
C ILE A 116 9.22 6.55 -3.58
N MET A 117 9.93 7.02 -2.57
CA MET A 117 10.01 6.41 -1.25
C MET A 117 9.41 7.37 -0.24
N GLY A 118 8.26 6.98 0.32
CA GLY A 118 7.57 7.77 1.32
C GLY A 118 8.04 7.45 2.73
N GLU A 119 7.99 8.41 3.64
CA GLU A 119 8.20 8.19 5.07
C GLU A 119 6.88 8.28 5.81
N VAL A 120 6.63 7.31 6.69
CA VAL A 120 5.48 7.28 7.58
C VAL A 120 5.97 7.62 8.99
N ARG A 121 5.90 8.91 9.30
CA ARG A 121 6.32 9.52 10.57
C ARG A 121 5.45 10.73 10.88
N ASP A 122 5.52 11.24 12.11
CA ASP A 122 4.83 12.48 12.47
C ASP A 122 5.61 13.70 11.95
N GLU A 123 4.99 14.42 11.00
CA GLU A 123 5.49 15.69 10.48
C GLU A 123 4.63 16.89 10.94
N THR A 124 3.61 16.65 11.77
CA THR A 124 2.71 17.74 12.21
C THR A 124 3.38 18.71 13.16
N ARG A 125 4.52 18.34 13.73
CA ARG A 125 5.29 19.19 14.64
C ARG A 125 6.15 20.22 13.91
N ASP A 126 6.61 19.87 12.67
CA ASP A 126 7.57 20.66 11.92
C ASP A 126 6.96 21.42 10.74
N ALA A 127 5.76 21.06 10.33
CA ALA A 127 5.09 21.69 9.20
C ALA A 127 3.60 21.90 9.47
N LYS A 128 3.06 22.99 8.95
CA LYS A 128 1.60 23.10 8.80
C LYS A 128 1.12 21.90 8.00
N PRO A 129 0.04 21.20 8.43
CA PRO A 129 -0.50 20.11 7.65
C PRO A 129 -0.69 20.59 6.21
N THR A 130 -0.25 19.79 5.24
CA THR A 130 -0.43 20.12 3.82
C THR A 130 -1.91 19.94 3.50
N PHE A 131 -2.68 20.97 3.79
CA PHE A 131 -4.06 21.07 3.34
C PHE A 131 -4.05 21.52 1.89
N ILE A 132 -4.78 20.84 1.07
CA ILE A 132 -5.01 21.29 -0.29
C ILE A 132 -6.34 22.02 -0.26
N GLU A 133 -6.27 23.33 -0.53
CA GLU A 133 -7.47 24.09 -0.81
C GLU A 133 -8.11 23.52 -2.08
N SER A 134 -9.26 22.90 -1.93
CA SER A 134 -10.17 22.59 -3.02
C SER A 134 -11.48 23.29 -2.71
N GLU A 135 -12.08 23.99 -3.66
CA GLU A 135 -13.46 24.36 -3.49
C GLU A 135 -14.33 23.08 -3.48
N PRO A 136 -15.22 22.88 -2.49
CA PRO A 136 -15.64 23.81 -1.43
C PRO A 136 -14.97 23.63 -0.06
N GLY A 137 -13.85 22.91 0.08
CA GLY A 137 -13.22 22.68 1.38
C GLY A 137 -11.79 22.14 1.30
N MET A 138 -11.17 21.94 2.47
CA MET A 138 -9.81 21.39 2.56
C MET A 138 -9.85 19.87 2.51
N VAL A 139 -9.33 19.28 1.42
CA VAL A 139 -9.17 17.84 1.27
C VAL A 139 -7.82 17.44 1.86
N VAL A 140 -7.84 16.63 2.93
CA VAL A 140 -6.62 16.09 3.54
C VAL A 140 -6.14 14.92 2.71
N SER A 141 -4.96 15.05 2.12
CA SER A 141 -4.35 13.98 1.31
C SER A 141 -4.02 12.74 2.15
N SER A 142 -3.90 11.58 1.50
CA SER A 142 -3.42 10.35 2.14
C SER A 142 -2.01 10.53 2.70
N ARG A 143 -1.17 11.33 2.04
CA ARG A 143 0.16 11.71 2.51
C ARG A 143 0.10 12.46 3.85
N ALA A 144 -0.75 13.49 3.97
CA ALA A 144 -0.90 14.24 5.21
C ALA A 144 -1.37 13.35 6.37
N ARG A 145 -2.27 12.41 6.09
CA ARG A 145 -2.74 11.43 7.10
C ARG A 145 -1.66 10.42 7.50
N ALA A 146 -0.91 9.90 6.53
CA ALA A 146 0.20 8.98 6.81
C ALA A 146 1.31 9.63 7.68
N ARG A 147 1.44 10.96 7.58
CA ARG A 147 2.41 11.79 8.30
C ARG A 147 1.84 12.47 9.56
N SER A 148 0.81 11.90 10.14
CA SER A 148 0.20 12.33 11.41
C SER A 148 0.13 11.16 12.39
N THR A 149 -0.01 11.46 13.67
CA THR A 149 -0.14 10.46 14.74
C THR A 149 -1.52 9.84 14.83
N GLY A 150 -2.53 10.39 14.14
CA GLY A 150 -3.91 9.90 14.16
C GLY A 150 -4.07 8.51 13.55
N PRO A 151 -5.21 7.84 13.80
CA PRO A 151 -5.48 6.53 13.22
C PRO A 151 -5.71 6.65 11.70
N LEU A 152 -5.37 5.59 10.98
CA LEU A 152 -5.74 5.43 9.57
C LEU A 152 -6.86 4.40 9.46
N ARG A 153 -7.98 4.82 8.85
CA ARG A 153 -9.08 3.92 8.48
C ARG A 153 -8.60 2.90 7.45
N PHE A 154 -9.28 1.77 7.35
CA PHE A 154 -9.03 0.79 6.29
C PHE A 154 -9.14 1.43 4.91
N HIS A 155 -8.14 1.16 4.06
CA HIS A 155 -8.04 1.68 2.69
C HIS A 155 -7.11 0.79 1.84
N THR A 156 -7.06 1.09 0.56
CA THR A 156 -6.04 0.62 -0.38
C THR A 156 -5.23 1.79 -0.91
N ASP A 157 -3.95 1.56 -1.20
CA ASP A 157 -3.10 2.50 -1.92
C ASP A 157 -3.19 2.29 -3.45
N ARG A 158 -2.73 3.28 -4.22
CA ARG A 158 -2.74 3.24 -5.69
C ARG A 158 -1.54 2.48 -6.26
N CYS A 159 -1.39 1.21 -5.88
CA CYS A 159 -0.31 0.32 -6.35
C CYS A 159 -0.74 -1.14 -6.20
N ASP A 160 -0.13 -2.04 -6.99
CA ASP A 160 -0.42 -3.47 -6.83
C ASP A 160 0.00 -3.93 -5.43
N VAL A 161 1.23 -3.62 -5.03
CA VAL A 161 1.76 -3.97 -3.72
C VAL A 161 2.31 -2.73 -3.02
N ILE A 162 1.87 -2.53 -1.78
CA ILE A 162 2.53 -1.62 -0.84
C ILE A 162 3.56 -2.39 -0.02
N ALA A 163 4.75 -1.85 0.11
CA ALA A 163 5.79 -2.34 1.00
C ALA A 163 6.10 -1.29 2.07
N LEU A 164 6.17 -1.72 3.33
CA LEU A 164 6.45 -0.90 4.50
C LEU A 164 7.58 -1.55 5.30
N MET A 165 8.73 -0.90 5.43
CA MET A 165 9.82 -1.32 6.30
C MET A 165 9.79 -0.52 7.60
N CYS A 166 9.80 -1.20 8.73
CA CYS A 166 9.90 -0.57 10.04
C CYS A 166 11.37 -0.34 10.41
N VAL A 167 11.78 0.91 10.42
CA VAL A 167 13.10 1.30 10.92
C VAL A 167 13.08 1.41 12.45
N ARG A 168 12.05 2.06 13.00
CA ARG A 168 11.82 2.20 14.44
C ARG A 168 10.37 2.51 14.75
N ASN A 169 9.92 2.08 15.92
CA ASN A 169 8.60 2.42 16.45
C ASN A 169 8.66 3.66 17.36
N GLY A 170 7.48 4.30 17.55
CA GLY A 170 7.25 5.26 18.62
C GLY A 170 7.21 4.61 20.01
N ILE A 171 6.68 5.32 20.99
CA ILE A 171 6.54 4.81 22.36
C ILE A 171 5.31 3.95 22.58
N ALA A 172 4.25 4.14 21.79
CA ALA A 172 2.99 3.39 21.89
C ALA A 172 2.19 3.43 20.60
N GLY A 173 1.34 2.44 20.38
CA GLY A 173 0.41 2.40 19.26
C GLY A 173 1.07 2.14 17.90
N GLY A 174 0.45 2.64 16.83
CA GLY A 174 0.94 2.43 15.46
C GLY A 174 0.79 0.99 14.97
N VAL A 175 -0.12 0.23 15.57
CA VAL A 175 -0.38 -1.16 15.23
C VAL A 175 -0.97 -1.24 13.83
N SER A 176 -0.38 -2.05 12.97
CA SER A 176 -0.88 -2.33 11.61
C SER A 176 -2.12 -3.19 11.71
N LYS A 177 -3.16 -2.83 10.95
CA LYS A 177 -4.43 -3.58 10.85
C LYS A 177 -4.61 -4.04 9.42
N LEU A 178 -4.83 -5.34 9.23
CA LEU A 178 -4.99 -5.98 7.93
C LEU A 178 -6.33 -6.70 7.87
N ALA A 179 -7.12 -6.49 6.82
CA ALA A 179 -8.41 -7.16 6.64
C ALA A 179 -8.51 -7.75 5.23
N SER A 180 -8.88 -9.04 5.14
CA SER A 180 -9.06 -9.73 3.87
C SER A 180 -10.33 -9.23 3.16
N ILE A 181 -10.17 -8.68 1.96
CA ILE A 181 -11.27 -8.23 1.12
C ILE A 181 -12.19 -9.42 0.74
N PRO A 182 -11.67 -10.60 0.34
CA PRO A 182 -12.50 -11.78 0.13
C PRO A 182 -13.31 -12.21 1.36
N THR A 183 -12.76 -12.11 2.55
CA THR A 183 -13.50 -12.40 3.80
C THR A 183 -14.62 -11.40 4.02
N ILE A 184 -14.34 -10.10 3.85
CA ILE A 184 -15.35 -9.05 3.96
C ILE A 184 -16.47 -9.26 2.95
N HIS A 185 -16.13 -9.57 1.68
CA HIS A 185 -17.10 -9.90 0.65
C HIS A 185 -18.01 -11.06 1.09
N ASN A 186 -17.44 -12.14 1.58
CA ASN A 186 -18.18 -13.32 2.00
C ASN A 186 -19.09 -13.04 3.20
N GLU A 187 -18.62 -12.27 4.17
CA GLU A 187 -19.43 -11.86 5.33
C GLU A 187 -20.57 -10.91 4.93
N MET A 188 -20.34 -9.97 4.00
CA MET A 188 -21.41 -9.13 3.47
C MET A 188 -22.44 -9.95 2.72
N LEU A 189 -22.00 -10.89 1.87
CA LEU A 189 -22.92 -11.78 1.14
C LEU A 189 -23.81 -12.59 2.08
N ARG A 190 -23.27 -13.02 3.22
CA ARG A 190 -24.01 -13.78 4.24
C ARG A 190 -24.98 -12.91 5.04
N ARG A 191 -24.58 -11.68 5.42
CA ARG A 191 -25.34 -10.82 6.33
C ARG A 191 -26.35 -9.94 5.59
N ARG A 192 -25.93 -9.34 4.46
CA ARG A 192 -26.69 -8.34 3.71
C ARG A 192 -26.42 -8.47 2.20
N PRO A 193 -26.99 -9.54 1.58
CA PRO A 193 -26.82 -9.78 0.15
C PRO A 193 -27.43 -8.69 -0.73
N ASP A 194 -28.32 -7.86 -0.20
CA ASP A 194 -28.89 -6.68 -0.84
C ASP A 194 -27.88 -5.54 -0.97
N LEU A 195 -26.99 -5.36 0.02
CA LEU A 195 -26.01 -4.28 0.04
C LEU A 195 -24.73 -4.58 -0.76
N ILE A 196 -24.35 -5.85 -0.88
CA ILE A 196 -23.10 -6.23 -1.54
C ILE A 196 -23.06 -5.79 -3.01
N GLU A 197 -24.19 -5.83 -3.72
CA GLU A 197 -24.31 -5.40 -5.12
C GLU A 197 -23.89 -3.94 -5.28
N LEU A 198 -24.22 -3.09 -4.29
CA LEU A 198 -23.92 -1.67 -4.34
C LEU A 198 -22.41 -1.41 -4.43
N LEU A 199 -21.56 -2.26 -3.85
CA LEU A 199 -20.10 -2.08 -3.88
C LEU A 199 -19.48 -2.37 -5.26
N PHE A 200 -20.22 -3.00 -6.16
CA PHE A 200 -19.87 -3.21 -7.57
C PHE A 200 -20.37 -2.10 -8.49
N HIS A 201 -21.09 -1.10 -7.94
CA HIS A 201 -21.50 0.11 -8.66
C HIS A 201 -20.56 1.27 -8.34
N GLU A 202 -20.68 2.35 -9.10
CA GLU A 202 -19.82 3.52 -8.98
C GLU A 202 -20.00 4.26 -7.67
N TYR A 203 -18.86 4.61 -7.06
CA TYR A 203 -18.73 5.57 -5.97
C TYR A 203 -17.83 6.70 -6.42
N TRP A 204 -18.27 7.93 -6.21
CA TRP A 204 -17.48 9.11 -6.48
C TRP A 204 -16.44 9.31 -5.38
N ARG A 205 -15.21 9.63 -5.80
CA ARG A 205 -14.05 9.87 -4.91
C ARG A 205 -13.37 11.15 -5.29
N CYS A 206 -12.90 11.92 -4.31
CA CYS A 206 -12.06 13.06 -4.59
C CYS A 206 -10.64 12.64 -4.98
N ARG A 207 -9.97 13.51 -5.73
CA ARG A 207 -8.53 13.42 -6.04
C ARG A 207 -7.83 14.58 -5.36
N PRO A 208 -6.95 14.32 -4.36
CA PRO A 208 -6.10 15.35 -3.82
C PRO A 208 -5.19 15.95 -4.90
N LYS A 209 -5.05 17.27 -4.93
CA LYS A 209 -4.25 17.98 -5.95
C LYS A 209 -2.77 17.60 -5.94
N ASP A 210 -2.22 17.24 -4.79
CA ASP A 210 -0.83 16.78 -4.64
C ASP A 210 -0.61 15.37 -5.18
N GLU A 211 -1.69 14.58 -5.34
CA GLU A 211 -1.62 13.23 -5.88
C GLU A 211 -1.80 13.20 -7.40
N ASP A 212 -2.70 14.02 -7.98
CA ASP A 212 -3.06 13.94 -9.41
C ASP A 212 -2.85 15.25 -10.19
N GLY A 213 -2.39 16.33 -9.55
CA GLY A 213 -2.14 17.62 -10.18
C GLY A 213 -3.39 18.45 -10.52
N ALA A 214 -3.16 19.72 -10.91
CA ALA A 214 -4.22 20.69 -11.16
C ALA A 214 -5.00 20.46 -12.49
N PHE A 215 -4.60 19.51 -13.31
CA PHE A 215 -5.12 19.30 -14.66
C PHE A 215 -6.19 18.22 -14.77
N VAL A 216 -6.44 17.49 -13.69
CA VAL A 216 -7.41 16.40 -13.66
C VAL A 216 -8.64 16.86 -12.90
N GLN A 217 -9.82 16.38 -13.29
CA GLN A 217 -11.03 16.64 -12.49
C GLN A 217 -10.81 16.26 -11.04
N PRO A 218 -11.27 17.07 -10.06
CA PRO A 218 -11.00 16.86 -8.64
C PRO A 218 -11.71 15.63 -8.06
N TYR A 219 -12.53 14.95 -8.86
CA TYR A 219 -13.25 13.73 -8.48
C TYR A 219 -13.41 12.79 -9.69
N PHE A 220 -13.64 11.53 -9.41
CA PHE A 220 -13.90 10.47 -10.39
C PHE A 220 -14.79 9.40 -9.78
N ALA A 221 -15.45 8.61 -10.63
CA ALA A 221 -16.26 7.47 -10.22
C ALA A 221 -15.52 6.17 -10.48
N LEU A 222 -15.61 5.22 -9.54
CA LEU A 222 -15.09 3.87 -9.66
C LEU A 222 -15.83 2.95 -8.69
N PRO A 223 -16.13 1.69 -9.03
CA PRO A 223 -16.62 0.72 -8.07
C PRO A 223 -15.65 0.49 -6.91
N VAL A 224 -16.18 0.12 -5.74
CA VAL A 224 -15.34 -0.34 -4.63
C VAL A 224 -14.72 -1.68 -4.95
N TRP A 225 -15.51 -2.57 -5.55
CA TRP A 225 -15.11 -3.90 -5.96
C TRP A 225 -15.35 -4.15 -7.44
N GLY A 226 -14.48 -4.98 -8.02
CA GLY A 226 -14.66 -5.51 -9.35
C GLY A 226 -14.12 -6.93 -9.44
N VAL A 227 -14.50 -7.66 -10.46
CA VAL A 227 -14.02 -9.03 -10.69
C VAL A 227 -13.65 -9.20 -12.15
N ARG A 228 -12.46 -9.72 -12.42
CA ARG A 228 -12.00 -10.17 -13.74
C ARG A 228 -11.28 -11.51 -13.58
N ASP A 229 -11.51 -12.44 -14.49
CA ASP A 229 -10.91 -13.78 -14.50
C ASP A 229 -11.07 -14.54 -13.16
N GLY A 230 -12.19 -14.34 -12.48
CA GLY A 230 -12.48 -14.96 -11.18
C GLY A 230 -11.78 -14.32 -9.98
N LYS A 231 -10.92 -13.33 -10.19
CA LYS A 231 -10.20 -12.63 -9.13
C LYS A 231 -10.89 -11.31 -8.79
N ILE A 232 -11.17 -11.10 -7.49
CA ILE A 232 -11.68 -9.83 -6.98
C ILE A 232 -10.56 -8.80 -6.95
N THR A 233 -10.89 -7.54 -7.20
CA THR A 233 -10.04 -6.39 -6.91
C THR A 233 -10.82 -5.33 -6.18
N SER A 234 -10.14 -4.50 -5.41
CA SER A 234 -10.73 -3.37 -4.71
C SER A 234 -9.92 -2.09 -4.89
N GLN A 235 -10.66 -0.98 -4.88
CA GLN A 235 -10.11 0.34 -4.63
C GLN A 235 -11.02 1.04 -3.62
N TYR A 236 -10.53 1.30 -2.42
CA TYR A 236 -11.34 1.80 -1.32
C TYR A 236 -10.59 2.82 -0.46
N SER A 237 -11.24 3.93 -0.23
CA SER A 237 -10.92 4.90 0.82
C SER A 237 -12.18 5.64 1.21
N ARG A 238 -12.77 5.30 2.36
CA ARG A 238 -13.99 5.97 2.86
C ARG A 238 -13.84 7.49 2.89
N THR A 239 -12.67 7.97 3.29
CA THR A 239 -12.41 9.41 3.40
C THR A 239 -12.53 10.12 2.05
N TYR A 240 -12.01 9.52 0.97
CA TYR A 240 -12.11 10.14 -0.36
C TYR A 240 -13.53 10.10 -0.93
N VAL A 241 -14.33 9.10 -0.55
CA VAL A 241 -15.75 9.04 -0.89
C VAL A 241 -16.51 10.15 -0.14
N GLU A 242 -16.29 10.31 1.16
CA GLU A 242 -16.91 11.34 1.98
C GLU A 242 -16.55 12.76 1.49
N GLN A 243 -15.27 13.01 1.20
CA GLN A 243 -14.80 14.30 0.69
C GLN A 243 -15.37 14.62 -0.70
N ALA A 244 -15.59 13.61 -1.55
CA ALA A 244 -16.24 13.85 -2.84
C ALA A 244 -17.67 14.39 -2.70
N GLN A 245 -18.37 14.06 -1.61
CA GLN A 245 -19.73 14.55 -1.35
C GLN A 245 -19.79 16.06 -1.08
N GLU A 246 -18.67 16.74 -0.86
CA GLU A 246 -18.60 18.19 -0.71
C GLU A 246 -18.72 18.92 -2.05
N PHE A 247 -18.42 18.26 -3.16
CA PHE A 247 -18.53 18.85 -4.50
C PHE A 247 -19.96 18.86 -5.02
N SER A 248 -20.41 20.01 -5.51
CA SER A 248 -21.79 20.19 -6.01
C SER A 248 -22.10 19.35 -7.25
N GLY A 249 -21.08 18.99 -8.06
CA GLY A 249 -21.23 18.16 -9.24
C GLY A 249 -21.23 16.64 -8.98
N VAL A 250 -21.09 16.24 -7.71
CA VAL A 250 -21.04 14.82 -7.33
C VAL A 250 -22.43 14.38 -6.84
N PRO A 251 -23.00 13.30 -7.42
CA PRO A 251 -24.24 12.70 -6.92
C PRO A 251 -24.11 12.31 -5.44
N ARG A 252 -25.17 12.58 -4.67
CA ARG A 252 -25.20 12.21 -3.25
C ARG A 252 -25.29 10.69 -3.09
N LEU A 253 -24.57 10.18 -2.09
CA LEU A 253 -24.74 8.78 -1.69
C LEU A 253 -26.15 8.54 -1.16
N SER A 254 -26.75 7.45 -1.59
CA SER A 254 -27.98 6.97 -0.96
C SER A 254 -27.72 6.40 0.45
N ASP A 255 -28.76 6.31 1.27
CA ASP A 255 -28.67 5.69 2.59
C ASP A 255 -28.15 4.25 2.49
N ALA A 256 -28.61 3.48 1.52
CA ALA A 256 -28.16 2.12 1.28
C ALA A 256 -26.66 2.05 0.88
N GLN A 257 -26.14 3.00 0.10
CA GLN A 257 -24.71 3.09 -0.20
C GLN A 257 -23.89 3.42 1.04
N ASN A 258 -24.36 4.31 1.90
CA ASN A 258 -23.72 4.61 3.18
C ASN A 258 -23.71 3.37 4.08
N GLU A 259 -24.86 2.70 4.21
CA GLU A 259 -25.00 1.46 4.98
C GLU A 259 -24.04 0.35 4.48
N ALA A 260 -23.89 0.21 3.14
CA ALA A 260 -22.96 -0.75 2.56
C ALA A 260 -21.50 -0.45 2.93
N LEU A 261 -21.11 0.82 2.92
CA LEU A 261 -19.74 1.23 3.31
C LEU A 261 -19.52 1.11 4.83
N ASP A 262 -20.55 1.35 5.64
CA ASP A 262 -20.49 1.20 7.10
C ASP A 262 -20.34 -0.28 7.47
N LEU A 263 -21.13 -1.16 6.86
CA LEU A 263 -21.04 -2.61 7.06
C LEU A 263 -19.67 -3.17 6.61
N LEU A 264 -19.15 -2.68 5.48
CA LEU A 264 -17.79 -3.04 5.03
C LEU A 264 -16.76 -2.69 6.10
N ALA A 265 -16.82 -1.48 6.66
CA ALA A 265 -15.88 -1.03 7.68
C ALA A 265 -16.03 -1.81 9.00
N GLU A 266 -17.26 -2.11 9.42
CA GLU A 266 -17.57 -2.94 10.59
C GLU A 266 -16.97 -4.34 10.46
N ILE A 267 -17.23 -5.03 9.34
CA ILE A 267 -16.69 -6.37 9.09
C ILE A 267 -15.15 -6.33 9.01
N ALA A 268 -14.57 -5.30 8.42
CA ALA A 268 -13.12 -5.14 8.38
C ALA A 268 -12.53 -5.06 9.80
N GLU A 269 -13.17 -4.30 10.71
CA GLU A 269 -12.75 -4.24 12.12
C GLU A 269 -12.91 -5.58 12.85
N GLU A 270 -14.02 -6.28 12.64
CA GLU A 270 -14.31 -7.58 13.28
C GLU A 270 -13.36 -8.69 12.82
N THR A 271 -12.87 -8.63 11.59
CA THR A 271 -12.14 -9.74 10.96
C THR A 271 -10.64 -9.47 10.79
N CYS A 272 -10.18 -8.26 11.12
CA CYS A 272 -8.80 -7.88 10.88
C CYS A 272 -7.79 -8.59 11.79
N LEU A 273 -6.57 -8.71 11.26
CA LEU A 273 -5.38 -8.94 12.06
C LEU A 273 -4.85 -7.58 12.56
N ALA A 274 -4.64 -7.45 13.85
CA ALA A 274 -3.91 -6.34 14.45
C ALA A 274 -2.49 -6.82 14.83
N SER A 275 -1.49 -6.39 14.07
CA SER A 275 -0.11 -6.88 14.24
C SER A 275 0.86 -5.70 14.34
N PRO A 276 1.53 -5.51 15.49
CA PRO A 276 2.56 -4.49 15.63
C PRO A 276 3.76 -4.82 14.75
N PHE A 277 4.46 -3.76 14.32
CA PHE A 277 5.75 -3.90 13.68
C PHE A 277 6.85 -4.06 14.71
N GLU A 278 7.85 -4.87 14.38
CA GLU A 278 9.16 -4.86 15.02
C GLU A 278 10.17 -4.15 14.11
N PRO A 279 11.21 -3.46 14.64
CA PRO A 279 12.29 -2.93 13.82
C PRO A 279 12.90 -4.04 12.94
N GLY A 280 13.06 -3.77 11.62
CA GLY A 280 13.49 -4.77 10.65
C GLY A 280 12.36 -5.52 9.94
N ASP A 281 11.12 -5.45 10.42
CA ASP A 281 9.98 -6.01 9.70
C ASP A 281 9.75 -5.28 8.38
N ILE A 282 9.52 -6.04 7.31
CA ILE A 282 9.01 -5.52 6.04
C ILE A 282 7.64 -6.17 5.79
N GLN A 283 6.60 -5.36 5.79
CA GLN A 283 5.24 -5.79 5.48
C GLN A 283 4.93 -5.47 4.02
N LEU A 284 4.45 -6.46 3.28
CA LEU A 284 4.00 -6.33 1.91
C LEU A 284 2.53 -6.73 1.81
N LEU A 285 1.72 -5.92 1.12
CA LEU A 285 0.29 -6.16 0.99
C LEU A 285 -0.14 -5.96 -0.46
N ASN A 286 -0.89 -6.91 -0.99
CA ASN A 286 -1.58 -6.78 -2.25
C ASN A 286 -2.84 -5.93 -2.04
N ASN A 287 -2.83 -4.70 -2.57
CA ASN A 287 -3.94 -3.75 -2.42
C ASN A 287 -5.24 -4.20 -3.10
N HIS A 288 -5.19 -5.23 -3.95
CA HIS A 288 -6.39 -5.76 -4.59
C HIS A 288 -7.20 -6.68 -3.66
N VAL A 289 -6.57 -7.28 -2.64
CA VAL A 289 -7.19 -8.29 -1.76
C VAL A 289 -7.05 -8.04 -0.27
N VAL A 290 -6.29 -7.01 0.13
CA VAL A 290 -6.10 -6.66 1.55
C VAL A 290 -6.34 -5.17 1.77
N TYR A 291 -7.27 -4.84 2.67
CA TYR A 291 -7.36 -3.51 3.25
C TYR A 291 -6.37 -3.38 4.39
N HIS A 292 -5.78 -2.21 4.50
CA HIS A 292 -4.90 -1.91 5.61
C HIS A 292 -5.27 -0.60 6.31
N GLY A 293 -4.94 -0.57 7.58
CA GLY A 293 -5.16 0.57 8.45
C GLY A 293 -4.12 0.60 9.58
N ARG A 294 -4.25 1.55 10.47
CA ARG A 294 -3.30 1.72 11.57
C ARG A 294 -4.01 2.37 12.76
N THR A 295 -3.69 1.91 13.97
CA THR A 295 -4.08 2.63 15.18
C THR A 295 -3.33 3.95 15.31
N ALA A 296 -3.81 4.88 16.12
CA ALA A 296 -3.05 6.05 16.52
C ALA A 296 -1.75 5.63 17.20
N TYR A 297 -0.74 6.53 17.20
CA TYR A 297 0.53 6.27 17.87
C TYR A 297 1.05 7.51 18.58
N ALA A 298 2.00 7.31 19.47
CA ALA A 298 2.69 8.36 20.18
C ALA A 298 4.21 8.23 20.02
N ASP A 299 4.88 9.36 19.93
CA ASP A 299 6.32 9.49 19.83
C ASP A 299 6.90 10.23 21.04
N ASP A 300 8.12 9.90 21.41
CA ASP A 300 8.97 10.71 22.30
C ASP A 300 10.25 11.08 21.54
N VAL A 301 10.19 12.23 20.87
CA VAL A 301 11.33 12.74 20.07
C VAL A 301 12.51 13.10 20.97
N ALA A 302 12.25 13.62 22.17
CA ALA A 302 13.31 13.99 23.10
C ALA A 302 14.12 12.77 23.58
N ALA A 303 13.45 11.62 23.72
CA ALA A 303 14.08 10.35 24.03
C ALA A 303 14.60 9.59 22.79
N GLY A 304 14.59 10.19 21.61
CA GLY A 304 14.99 9.54 20.35
C GLY A 304 14.03 8.43 19.87
N ARG A 305 12.83 8.36 20.42
CA ARG A 305 11.82 7.34 20.12
C ARG A 305 10.71 7.89 19.25
N ALA A 306 11.09 8.32 18.04
CA ALA A 306 10.17 8.75 17.00
C ALA A 306 9.98 7.64 15.95
N ARG A 307 8.73 7.35 15.62
CA ARG A 307 8.38 6.35 14.62
C ARG A 307 8.92 6.73 13.24
N LEU A 308 9.50 5.74 12.55
CA LEU A 308 9.88 5.83 11.15
C LEU A 308 9.58 4.50 10.46
N LEU A 309 8.64 4.52 9.50
CA LEU A 309 8.54 3.47 8.49
C LEU A 309 8.86 4.08 7.12
N ILE A 310 9.50 3.28 6.29
CA ILE A 310 9.79 3.63 4.89
C ILE A 310 8.82 2.88 4.00
N ARG A 311 8.21 3.57 3.02
CA ARG A 311 7.17 3.03 2.15
C ARG A 311 7.60 3.02 0.69
N LEU A 312 7.36 1.91 0.00
CA LEU A 312 7.40 1.81 -1.46
C LEU A 312 6.04 1.40 -2.01
N TRP A 313 5.67 1.93 -3.16
CA TRP A 313 4.59 1.47 -3.99
C TRP A 313 5.18 0.72 -5.18
N LEU A 314 4.66 -0.48 -5.46
CA LEU A 314 5.21 -1.38 -6.48
C LEU A 314 4.13 -1.79 -7.48
N ALA A 315 4.48 -1.76 -8.77
CA ALA A 315 3.79 -2.52 -9.80
C ALA A 315 4.51 -3.86 -9.95
N THR A 316 3.81 -4.97 -9.72
CA THR A 316 4.40 -6.31 -9.67
C THR A 316 4.24 -7.05 -11.00
N PRO A 317 5.23 -7.87 -11.42
CA PRO A 317 5.22 -8.52 -12.73
C PRO A 317 4.16 -9.61 -12.86
N ASN A 318 3.67 -10.16 -11.74
CA ASN A 318 2.64 -11.21 -11.68
C ASN A 318 1.27 -10.68 -11.27
N SER A 319 1.05 -9.35 -11.31
CA SER A 319 -0.22 -8.76 -10.90
C SER A 319 -1.38 -9.17 -11.81
N ARG A 320 -2.57 -9.32 -11.22
CA ARG A 320 -3.82 -9.75 -11.88
C ARG A 320 -4.32 -8.79 -12.94
N ALA A 321 -5.15 -9.26 -13.86
CA ALA A 321 -5.98 -8.41 -14.69
C ALA A 321 -7.01 -7.65 -13.85
N LEU A 322 -7.30 -6.39 -14.21
CA LEU A 322 -8.33 -5.58 -13.54
C LEU A 322 -9.58 -5.47 -14.43
N PRO A 323 -10.76 -5.28 -13.82
CA PRO A 323 -12.00 -5.08 -14.56
C PRO A 323 -11.98 -3.85 -15.46
N ASP A 324 -12.76 -3.86 -16.52
CA ASP A 324 -12.97 -2.73 -17.40
C ASP A 324 -13.44 -1.50 -16.59
N GLY A 325 -12.97 -0.31 -16.96
CA GLY A 325 -13.23 0.94 -16.26
C GLY A 325 -12.20 1.28 -15.17
N PHE A 326 -11.46 0.30 -14.66
CA PHE A 326 -10.42 0.52 -13.65
C PHE A 326 -9.20 1.24 -14.19
N GLU A 327 -8.98 1.26 -15.51
CA GLU A 327 -7.91 2.04 -16.15
C GLU A 327 -8.00 3.53 -15.84
N THR A 328 -9.19 4.07 -15.56
CA THR A 328 -9.40 5.47 -15.14
C THR A 328 -8.53 5.85 -13.93
N PHE A 329 -8.33 4.93 -13.01
CA PHE A 329 -7.52 5.13 -11.83
C PHE A 329 -6.12 4.50 -11.98
N TRP A 330 -6.07 3.27 -12.49
CA TRP A 330 -4.85 2.47 -12.55
C TRP A 330 -3.97 2.78 -13.76
N GLY A 331 -4.52 3.29 -14.85
CA GLY A 331 -3.84 3.60 -16.12
C GLY A 331 -3.68 2.39 -17.05
N SER A 332 -3.71 1.16 -16.52
CA SER A 332 -3.76 -0.09 -17.29
C SER A 332 -4.52 -1.14 -16.48
N ILE A 333 -5.24 -2.01 -17.16
CA ILE A 333 -5.96 -3.15 -16.58
C ILE A 333 -5.30 -4.49 -16.92
N GLU A 334 -4.24 -4.49 -17.73
CA GLU A 334 -3.57 -5.71 -18.17
C GLU A 334 -2.73 -6.32 -17.04
N PRO A 335 -2.64 -7.65 -16.95
CA PRO A 335 -1.84 -8.33 -15.94
C PRO A 335 -0.34 -8.02 -16.13
N GLY A 336 0.38 -7.85 -15.02
CA GLY A 336 1.82 -7.54 -15.02
C GLY A 336 2.20 -6.18 -15.59
N ALA A 337 1.22 -5.34 -15.95
CA ALA A 337 1.47 -4.02 -16.52
C ALA A 337 2.10 -3.05 -15.52
N LEU A 338 2.82 -2.06 -16.04
CA LEU A 338 3.19 -0.88 -15.25
C LEU A 338 1.95 -0.03 -15.05
N ARG A 339 1.38 -0.07 -13.85
CA ARG A 339 0.13 0.62 -13.50
C ARG A 339 0.16 1.15 -12.06
N GLY A 340 -0.86 1.92 -11.71
CA GLY A 340 -0.93 2.57 -10.40
C GLY A 340 0.03 3.76 -10.31
N GLY A 341 0.37 4.16 -9.10
CA GLY A 341 1.17 5.34 -8.84
C GLY A 341 0.55 6.63 -9.36
N VAL A 342 1.19 7.75 -9.08
CA VAL A 342 0.76 9.06 -9.55
C VAL A 342 1.52 9.42 -10.83
N PRO A 343 0.83 9.56 -11.98
CA PRO A 343 1.51 9.92 -13.22
C PRO A 343 2.11 11.32 -13.11
N GLN A 344 3.35 11.46 -13.49
CA GLN A 344 4.02 12.75 -13.58
C GLN A 344 3.51 13.55 -14.80
N ARG A 345 3.88 14.81 -14.94
CA ARG A 345 3.45 15.67 -16.07
C ARG A 345 3.77 15.10 -17.45
N ASP A 346 4.82 14.28 -17.56
CA ASP A 346 5.22 13.58 -18.78
C ASP A 346 4.58 12.19 -18.94
N GLY A 347 3.62 11.84 -18.07
CA GLY A 347 2.90 10.58 -18.07
C GLY A 347 3.64 9.41 -17.39
N ARG A 348 4.91 9.59 -16.98
CA ARG A 348 5.66 8.52 -16.31
C ARG A 348 5.10 8.23 -14.94
N ARG A 349 5.04 6.94 -14.60
CA ARG A 349 4.56 6.41 -13.30
C ARG A 349 5.67 5.85 -12.43
N THR A 350 6.84 5.63 -13.02
CA THR A 350 8.03 5.06 -12.39
C THR A 350 9.25 5.91 -12.74
N PRO A 351 10.28 5.97 -11.89
CA PRO A 351 11.53 6.61 -12.26
C PRO A 351 12.17 5.91 -13.48
N PRO A 352 12.96 6.62 -14.28
CA PRO A 352 13.72 5.99 -15.34
C PRO A 352 14.64 4.91 -14.77
N PRO A 353 14.91 3.85 -15.53
CA PRO A 353 15.89 2.85 -15.13
C PRO A 353 17.23 3.52 -14.77
N ALA A 354 17.75 3.19 -13.60
CA ALA A 354 19.05 3.64 -13.16
C ALA A 354 20.02 2.46 -13.15
N SER A 355 21.27 2.72 -13.48
CA SER A 355 22.38 1.79 -13.31
C SER A 355 23.61 2.56 -12.85
N LEU A 356 24.44 1.93 -12.04
CA LEU A 356 25.74 2.47 -11.72
C LEU A 356 26.53 2.61 -13.03
N ARG A 357 26.94 3.81 -13.39
CA ARG A 357 27.90 3.99 -14.49
C ARG A 357 29.17 3.30 -14.02
N ARG A 358 29.54 2.18 -14.66
CA ARG A 358 30.87 1.63 -14.49
C ARG A 358 31.83 2.69 -15.00
N VAL A 359 32.57 3.29 -14.07
CA VAL A 359 33.73 4.11 -14.44
C VAL A 359 34.73 3.12 -15.03
N ALA A 360 34.93 3.23 -16.35
CA ALA A 360 35.88 2.41 -17.09
C ALA A 360 37.31 2.82 -16.75
#